data_3dc4d87ecd20de0d051114ef502110ef
#
_entry.id   3dc4d87ecd20de0d051114ef502110ef
#
_cell.length_a   1.000
_cell.length_b   1.000
_cell.length_c   1.000
_cell.angle_alpha   90.00
_cell.angle_beta   90.00
_cell.angle_gamma   90.00
#
_symmetry.space_group_name_H-M   'P 1'
#
loop_
_entity.id
_entity.type
_entity.pdbx_description
1 polymer ?
#
loop_
_entity_poly.entity_id
_entity_poly.type
_entity_poly.pdbx_seq_one_letter_code
_entity_poly.pdbx_strand_id
1 'polypeptide(L)'
;MQLTKLHTAILLGLLPTTSVFAAGLDRSGQSIQAFLQPGNYAEAAITVIDPDVKGQAINQQNVNDMADDYYFPSAAIKVQATDKISLGLIYDQPYGADAQYGLENPVFSQNGQGTKVEVRTENLTGLIGYQPTKNWNFYAGPVWQTVEADIALRGMAYKNSGYNIKVDKEEAWGWLAGAAYQIPEIALKAAITYRSEIEHNATAHESFGLGLLKVPTSTLQATTPQSVNIDLQTGIAKNTLAFANIRW
;
A
#
# COMPACT_ATOMS: atom_id res chain seq x y z
N MET A 1 38.34 -16.05 -17.66
CA MET A 1 37.37 -14.94 -17.70
C MET A 1 36.00 -15.44 -17.28
N GLN A 2 35.81 -15.89 -16.01
CA GLN A 2 34.56 -16.44 -15.47
C GLN A 2 34.20 -15.91 -14.05
N LEU A 3 34.85 -14.85 -13.60
CA LEU A 3 34.69 -14.31 -12.24
C LEU A 3 33.62 -13.23 -12.12
N THR A 4 33.07 -12.70 -13.22
CA THR A 4 32.10 -11.59 -13.22
C THR A 4 30.66 -12.03 -12.94
N LYS A 5 30.28 -13.28 -13.19
CA LYS A 5 28.90 -13.77 -12.99
C LYS A 5 28.61 -14.13 -11.52
N LEU A 6 29.63 -14.43 -10.73
CA LEU A 6 29.46 -14.79 -9.32
C LEU A 6 29.24 -13.55 -8.43
N HIS A 7 29.83 -12.41 -8.78
CA HIS A 7 29.67 -11.16 -8.01
C HIS A 7 28.31 -10.52 -8.19
N THR A 8 27.68 -10.69 -9.35
CA THR A 8 26.31 -10.16 -9.60
C THR A 8 25.25 -10.97 -8.84
N ALA A 9 25.45 -12.28 -8.66
CA ALA A 9 24.53 -13.13 -7.89
C ALA A 9 24.64 -12.89 -6.37
N ILE A 10 25.82 -12.48 -5.87
CA ILE A 10 26.02 -12.20 -4.44
C ILE A 10 25.43 -10.84 -4.04
N LEU A 11 25.39 -9.86 -4.93
CA LEU A 11 24.78 -8.56 -4.65
C LEU A 11 23.24 -8.63 -4.54
N LEU A 12 22.58 -9.60 -5.19
CA LEU A 12 21.14 -9.81 -5.08
C LEU A 12 20.74 -10.56 -3.79
N GLY A 13 21.67 -11.21 -3.11
CA GLY A 13 21.42 -12.00 -1.89
C GLY A 13 21.56 -11.23 -0.57
N LEU A 14 21.96 -9.95 -0.60
CA LEU A 14 22.20 -9.13 0.60
C LEU A 14 21.13 -8.07 0.85
N LEU A 15 19.92 -8.23 0.30
CA LEU A 15 18.82 -7.34 0.63
C LEU A 15 18.36 -7.62 2.08
N PRO A 16 18.38 -6.63 2.97
CA PRO A 16 17.94 -6.82 4.35
C PRO A 16 16.46 -7.22 4.41
N THR A 17 16.17 -8.30 5.10
CA THR A 17 14.82 -8.90 5.23
C THR A 17 13.90 -8.18 6.24
N THR A 18 14.08 -6.87 6.45
CA THR A 18 13.41 -6.13 7.52
C THR A 18 12.00 -5.62 7.18
N SER A 19 11.47 -5.87 5.98
CA SER A 19 10.21 -5.27 5.51
C SER A 19 8.99 -6.21 5.49
N VAL A 20 9.04 -7.35 6.18
CA VAL A 20 7.98 -8.38 6.09
C VAL A 20 6.64 -7.93 6.69
N PHE A 21 6.64 -6.97 7.62
CA PHE A 21 5.40 -6.53 8.29
C PHE A 21 4.55 -5.54 7.48
N ALA A 22 5.15 -4.73 6.60
CA ALA A 22 4.39 -3.77 5.80
C ALA A 22 3.74 -4.40 4.57
N ALA A 23 4.27 -5.52 4.06
CA ALA A 23 3.75 -6.20 2.88
C ALA A 23 2.32 -6.77 3.08
N GLY A 24 1.95 -7.11 4.32
CA GLY A 24 0.61 -7.62 4.65
C GLY A 24 -0.51 -6.56 4.58
N LEU A 25 -0.16 -5.28 4.52
CA LEU A 25 -1.11 -4.18 4.41
C LEU A 25 -1.12 -3.55 3.00
N ASP A 26 -0.25 -3.96 2.09
CA ASP A 26 -0.16 -3.37 0.74
C ASP A 26 -1.37 -3.76 -0.10
N ARG A 27 -2.05 -2.75 -0.68
CA ARG A 27 -3.25 -2.90 -1.50
C ARG A 27 -3.04 -2.49 -2.95
N SER A 28 -2.38 -1.35 -3.21
CA SER A 28 -2.36 -0.74 -4.55
C SER A 28 -1.07 -0.98 -5.34
N GLY A 29 0.02 -1.46 -4.69
CA GLY A 29 1.33 -1.59 -5.31
C GLY A 29 1.95 -0.25 -5.75
N GLN A 30 1.24 0.86 -5.63
CA GLN A 30 1.65 2.26 -5.91
C GLN A 30 2.38 2.45 -7.25
N SER A 31 1.86 1.88 -8.34
CA SER A 31 2.46 2.00 -9.67
C SER A 31 2.49 3.44 -10.17
N ILE A 32 3.57 3.79 -10.88
CA ILE A 32 3.74 5.10 -11.51
C ILE A 32 3.29 5.11 -12.99
N GLN A 33 2.79 4.00 -13.50
CA GLN A 33 2.52 3.79 -14.93
C GLN A 33 1.55 4.81 -15.54
N ALA A 34 0.55 5.28 -14.78
CA ALA A 34 -0.38 6.31 -15.23
C ALA A 34 0.34 7.63 -15.58
N PHE A 35 1.32 8.03 -14.77
CA PHE A 35 2.13 9.23 -15.03
C PHE A 35 3.07 9.06 -16.22
N LEU A 36 3.44 7.85 -16.58
CA LEU A 36 4.33 7.55 -17.69
C LEU A 36 3.61 7.36 -19.03
N GLN A 37 2.29 7.56 -19.09
CA GLN A 37 1.54 7.49 -20.35
C GLN A 37 1.91 8.66 -21.27
N PRO A 38 1.85 8.47 -22.60
CA PRO A 38 2.15 9.55 -23.56
C PRO A 38 1.08 10.65 -23.55
N GLY A 39 1.49 11.89 -23.78
CA GLY A 39 0.58 13.05 -23.89
C GLY A 39 -0.22 13.33 -22.62
N ASN A 40 -1.43 13.82 -22.77
CA ASN A 40 -2.40 13.98 -21.69
C ASN A 40 -3.07 12.64 -21.41
N TYR A 41 -3.25 12.30 -20.15
CA TYR A 41 -3.81 11.01 -19.76
C TYR A 41 -4.67 11.17 -18.49
N ALA A 42 -5.76 10.43 -18.44
CA ALA A 42 -6.58 10.33 -17.23
C ALA A 42 -7.13 8.91 -17.10
N GLU A 43 -7.17 8.39 -15.89
CA GLU A 43 -7.82 7.12 -15.55
C GLU A 43 -8.50 7.21 -14.21
N ALA A 44 -9.52 6.39 -14.02
CA ALA A 44 -10.15 6.12 -12.74
C ALA A 44 -10.53 4.64 -12.69
N ALA A 45 -10.34 4.02 -11.53
CA ALA A 45 -10.66 2.62 -11.31
C ALA A 45 -11.23 2.41 -9.92
N ILE A 46 -11.99 1.33 -9.77
CA ILE A 46 -12.39 0.77 -8.49
C ILE A 46 -11.90 -0.67 -8.48
N THR A 47 -11.04 -1.01 -7.54
CA THR A 47 -10.61 -2.38 -7.31
C THR A 47 -11.51 -2.98 -6.23
N VAL A 48 -12.04 -4.16 -6.48
CA VAL A 48 -12.82 -4.95 -5.52
C VAL A 48 -12.04 -6.22 -5.23
N ILE A 49 -11.82 -6.51 -3.97
CA ILE A 49 -11.16 -7.72 -3.49
C ILE A 49 -12.14 -8.48 -2.62
N ASP A 50 -12.34 -9.74 -2.97
CA ASP A 50 -13.14 -10.75 -2.23
C ASP A 50 -12.15 -11.84 -1.77
N PRO A 51 -11.53 -11.66 -0.58
CA PRO A 51 -10.58 -12.63 -0.05
C PRO A 51 -11.32 -13.73 0.70
N ASP A 52 -10.79 -14.94 0.69
CA ASP A 52 -11.27 -16.07 1.52
C ASP A 52 -10.12 -16.56 2.40
N VAL A 53 -10.07 -16.08 3.65
CA VAL A 53 -9.00 -16.39 4.61
C VAL A 53 -9.57 -17.17 5.77
N LYS A 54 -9.28 -18.47 5.80
CA LYS A 54 -9.71 -19.42 6.83
C LYS A 54 -8.52 -19.99 7.58
N GLY A 55 -8.75 -20.45 8.78
CA GLY A 55 -7.68 -21.04 9.58
C GLY A 55 -8.19 -21.92 10.70
N GLN A 56 -7.30 -22.25 11.61
CA GLN A 56 -7.59 -23.00 12.82
C GLN A 56 -6.98 -22.28 14.02
N ALA A 57 -7.80 -22.09 15.05
CA ALA A 57 -7.35 -21.46 16.29
C ALA A 57 -6.57 -22.46 17.18
N ILE A 58 -5.91 -21.95 18.22
CA ILE A 58 -5.12 -22.76 19.16
C ILE A 58 -5.94 -23.81 19.90
N ASN A 59 -7.25 -23.62 20.01
CA ASN A 59 -8.20 -24.60 20.57
C ASN A 59 -8.65 -25.65 19.54
N GLN A 60 -7.99 -25.72 18.36
CA GLN A 60 -8.30 -26.61 17.23
C GLN A 60 -9.67 -26.40 16.58
N GLN A 61 -10.42 -25.39 16.98
CA GLN A 61 -11.66 -25.01 16.28
C GLN A 61 -11.34 -24.25 15.00
N ASN A 62 -12.16 -24.48 13.98
CA ASN A 62 -12.03 -23.73 12.74
C ASN A 62 -12.34 -22.26 12.97
N VAL A 63 -11.61 -21.42 12.25
CA VAL A 63 -11.92 -20.01 12.05
C VAL A 63 -12.38 -19.89 10.61
N ASN A 64 -13.64 -19.56 10.43
CA ASN A 64 -14.23 -19.31 9.12
C ASN A 64 -13.59 -18.09 8.49
N ASP A 65 -14.06 -17.68 7.33
CA ASP A 65 -13.52 -16.52 6.65
C ASP A 65 -13.48 -15.31 7.60
N MET A 66 -12.28 -14.76 7.78
CA MET A 66 -12.01 -13.63 8.66
C MET A 66 -11.60 -12.37 7.90
N ALA A 67 -11.50 -12.44 6.57
CA ALA A 67 -11.18 -11.30 5.74
C ALA A 67 -12.48 -10.73 5.15
N ASP A 68 -12.77 -9.47 5.47
CA ASP A 68 -13.92 -8.80 4.85
C ASP A 68 -13.62 -8.40 3.40
N ASP A 69 -14.66 -8.40 2.58
CA ASP A 69 -14.61 -7.84 1.25
C ASP A 69 -14.30 -6.35 1.32
N TYR A 70 -13.41 -5.89 0.49
CA TYR A 70 -13.10 -4.47 0.45
C TYR A 70 -12.92 -3.94 -0.96
N TYR A 71 -13.15 -2.67 -1.10
CA TYR A 71 -12.91 -1.95 -2.35
C TYR A 71 -12.09 -0.70 -2.10
N PHE A 72 -11.32 -0.30 -3.08
CA PHE A 72 -10.59 0.96 -3.05
C PHE A 72 -10.58 1.63 -4.42
N PRO A 73 -10.92 2.93 -4.46
CA PRO A 73 -10.83 3.73 -5.65
C PRO A 73 -9.39 4.15 -5.92
N SER A 74 -9.08 4.36 -7.20
CA SER A 74 -7.85 5.01 -7.65
C SER A 74 -8.16 5.93 -8.82
N ALA A 75 -7.38 7.00 -8.95
CA ALA A 75 -7.51 7.92 -10.06
C ALA A 75 -6.15 8.56 -10.37
N ALA A 76 -5.92 8.84 -11.63
CA ALA A 76 -4.75 9.57 -12.05
C ALA A 76 -5.06 10.53 -13.19
N ILE A 77 -4.42 11.69 -13.17
CA ILE A 77 -4.42 12.63 -14.28
C ILE A 77 -2.99 13.09 -14.57
N LYS A 78 -2.65 13.14 -15.83
CA LYS A 78 -1.40 13.68 -16.31
C LYS A 78 -1.65 14.71 -17.41
N VAL A 79 -0.96 15.82 -17.34
CA VAL A 79 -0.98 16.89 -18.34
C VAL A 79 0.45 17.08 -18.88
N GLN A 80 0.59 17.01 -20.19
CA GLN A 80 1.83 17.36 -20.86
C GLN A 80 1.87 18.88 -21.06
N ALA A 81 2.47 19.60 -20.11
CA ALA A 81 2.47 21.06 -20.09
C ALA A 81 3.35 21.67 -21.19
N THR A 82 4.46 21.02 -21.53
CA THR A 82 5.34 21.33 -22.66
C THR A 82 5.88 20.03 -23.26
N ASP A 83 6.65 20.14 -24.35
CA ASP A 83 7.31 18.97 -24.97
C ASP A 83 8.23 18.20 -24.00
N LYS A 84 8.66 18.85 -22.91
CA LYS A 84 9.60 18.27 -21.95
C LYS A 84 9.08 18.22 -20.51
N ILE A 85 8.01 18.92 -20.17
CA ILE A 85 7.49 19.00 -18.82
C ILE A 85 6.09 18.39 -18.76
N SER A 86 5.89 17.49 -17.83
CA SER A 86 4.58 16.95 -17.48
C SER A 86 4.26 17.22 -16.00
N LEU A 87 2.97 17.36 -15.73
CA LEU A 87 2.41 17.48 -14.38
C LEU A 87 1.44 16.33 -14.17
N GLY A 88 1.36 15.82 -12.96
CA GLY A 88 0.46 14.72 -12.64
C GLY A 88 -0.09 14.81 -11.24
N LEU A 89 -1.22 14.14 -11.06
CA LEU A 89 -1.85 13.89 -9.78
C LEU A 89 -2.32 12.45 -9.76
N ILE A 90 -1.96 11.72 -8.70
CA ILE A 90 -2.38 10.34 -8.49
C ILE A 90 -3.02 10.24 -7.13
N TYR A 91 -4.22 9.66 -7.08
CA TYR A 91 -4.92 9.27 -5.87
C TYR A 91 -4.98 7.76 -5.79
N ASP A 92 -4.59 7.18 -4.66
CA ASP A 92 -4.70 5.77 -4.37
C ASP A 92 -4.84 5.50 -2.86
N GLN A 93 -5.18 4.25 -2.51
CA GLN A 93 -5.25 3.76 -1.13
C GLN A 93 -4.23 2.64 -0.96
N PRO A 94 -2.97 2.96 -0.66
CA PRO A 94 -1.86 2.01 -0.77
C PRO A 94 -1.84 0.96 0.31
N TYR A 95 -2.32 1.27 1.51
CA TYR A 95 -2.30 0.35 2.64
C TYR A 95 -3.68 0.24 3.27
N GLY A 96 -3.97 -0.95 3.80
CA GLY A 96 -5.18 -1.18 4.56
C GLY A 96 -5.30 -2.61 5.03
N ALA A 97 -6.16 -2.81 6.02
CA ALA A 97 -6.61 -4.12 6.49
C ALA A 97 -8.10 -4.05 6.73
N ASP A 98 -8.79 -5.12 6.42
CA ASP A 98 -10.20 -5.28 6.73
C ASP A 98 -10.41 -6.73 7.17
N ALA A 99 -10.64 -6.93 8.47
CA ALA A 99 -10.80 -8.27 9.03
C ALA A 99 -11.89 -8.28 10.09
N GLN A 100 -12.81 -9.24 9.97
CA GLN A 100 -13.92 -9.43 10.89
C GLN A 100 -14.04 -10.91 11.25
N TYR A 101 -13.70 -11.26 12.47
CA TYR A 101 -13.86 -12.63 12.94
C TYR A 101 -15.31 -12.95 13.28
N GLY A 102 -15.74 -14.14 12.89
CA GLY A 102 -17.07 -14.65 13.20
C GLY A 102 -17.28 -14.89 14.71
N LEU A 103 -18.54 -15.14 15.09
CA LEU A 103 -18.94 -15.31 16.48
C LEU A 103 -18.80 -16.74 17.00
N GLU A 104 -18.59 -17.69 16.10
CA GLU A 104 -18.61 -19.14 16.36
C GLU A 104 -17.40 -19.61 17.20
N ASN A 105 -16.29 -18.86 17.16
CA ASN A 105 -15.08 -19.23 17.88
C ASN A 105 -14.81 -18.29 19.08
N PRO A 106 -14.94 -18.76 20.33
CA PRO A 106 -14.75 -17.92 21.53
C PRO A 106 -13.30 -17.45 21.72
N VAL A 107 -12.35 -17.96 20.93
CA VAL A 107 -10.98 -17.44 20.92
C VAL A 107 -10.94 -16.00 20.43
N PHE A 108 -11.80 -15.65 19.45
CA PHE A 108 -11.86 -14.35 18.80
C PHE A 108 -13.20 -13.64 18.96
N SER A 109 -14.11 -14.17 19.78
CA SER A 109 -15.42 -13.56 20.00
C SER A 109 -15.74 -13.45 21.49
N GLN A 110 -16.52 -12.42 21.86
CA GLN A 110 -16.95 -12.16 23.24
C GLN A 110 -18.29 -11.39 23.22
N ASN A 111 -19.27 -11.82 24.03
CA ASN A 111 -20.55 -11.14 24.21
C ASN A 111 -21.27 -10.77 22.90
N GLY A 112 -21.26 -11.69 21.92
CA GLY A 112 -21.90 -11.46 20.63
C GLY A 112 -21.15 -10.50 19.69
N GLN A 113 -19.87 -10.23 19.97
CA GLN A 113 -19.01 -9.41 19.12
C GLN A 113 -17.76 -10.20 18.72
N GLY A 114 -17.38 -10.16 17.44
CA GLY A 114 -16.12 -10.70 16.95
C GLY A 114 -14.99 -9.68 17.01
N THR A 115 -13.77 -10.16 16.94
CA THR A 115 -12.60 -9.31 16.71
C THR A 115 -12.72 -8.63 15.36
N LYS A 116 -12.48 -7.32 15.33
CA LYS A 116 -12.47 -6.50 14.11
C LYS A 116 -11.17 -5.71 14.03
N VAL A 117 -10.60 -5.66 12.83
CA VAL A 117 -9.45 -4.80 12.51
C VAL A 117 -9.74 -4.10 11.20
N GLU A 118 -9.79 -2.78 11.23
CA GLU A 118 -9.96 -1.94 10.06
C GLU A 118 -8.86 -0.89 10.07
N VAL A 119 -8.05 -0.85 9.00
CA VAL A 119 -7.00 0.16 8.79
C VAL A 119 -7.17 0.72 7.39
N ARG A 120 -7.16 2.03 7.24
CA ARG A 120 -7.31 2.73 5.97
C ARG A 120 -6.23 3.79 5.80
N THR A 121 -5.73 3.90 4.59
CA THR A 121 -4.86 5.00 4.17
C THR A 121 -5.37 5.58 2.86
N GLU A 122 -5.14 6.87 2.67
CA GLU A 122 -5.39 7.55 1.40
C GLU A 122 -4.14 8.33 1.03
N ASN A 123 -3.75 8.27 -0.24
CA ASN A 123 -2.63 9.02 -0.79
C ASN A 123 -3.08 9.96 -1.90
N LEU A 124 -2.53 11.16 -1.87
CA LEU A 124 -2.58 12.09 -2.99
C LEU A 124 -1.15 12.47 -3.35
N THR A 125 -0.70 12.07 -4.53
CA THR A 125 0.66 12.32 -5.02
C THR A 125 0.64 13.36 -6.12
N GLY A 126 1.30 14.51 -5.89
CA GLY A 126 1.57 15.50 -6.92
C GLY A 126 2.90 15.20 -7.62
N LEU A 127 2.98 15.35 -8.93
CA LEU A 127 4.15 15.00 -9.73
C LEU A 127 4.52 16.08 -10.71
N ILE A 128 5.82 16.31 -10.84
CA ILE A 128 6.44 16.99 -11.96
C ILE A 128 7.39 16.03 -12.65
N GLY A 129 7.31 15.94 -13.98
CA GLY A 129 8.20 15.13 -14.81
C GLY A 129 8.99 15.99 -15.79
N TYR A 130 10.23 15.62 -16.02
CA TYR A 130 11.12 16.22 -16.98
C TYR A 130 11.63 15.18 -17.98
N GLN A 131 11.34 15.39 -19.25
CA GLN A 131 11.73 14.52 -20.36
C GLN A 131 12.79 15.23 -21.23
N PRO A 132 14.10 15.08 -20.92
CA PRO A 132 15.16 15.68 -21.75
C PRO A 132 15.19 15.12 -23.16
N THR A 133 14.83 13.85 -23.32
CA THR A 133 14.72 13.13 -24.58
C THR A 133 13.44 12.31 -24.63
N LYS A 134 13.08 11.77 -25.79
CA LYS A 134 11.92 10.88 -25.94
C LYS A 134 12.03 9.56 -25.14
N ASN A 135 13.26 9.21 -24.70
CA ASN A 135 13.52 7.95 -24.02
C ASN A 135 13.59 8.09 -22.50
N TRP A 136 13.96 9.24 -21.96
CA TRP A 136 14.16 9.44 -20.52
C TRP A 136 13.10 10.36 -19.92
N ASN A 137 12.57 9.95 -18.78
CA ASN A 137 11.68 10.76 -17.94
C ASN A 137 12.16 10.69 -16.49
N PHE A 138 12.48 11.84 -15.90
CA PHE A 138 12.79 12.00 -14.49
C PHE A 138 11.62 12.67 -13.82
N TYR A 139 11.21 12.20 -12.66
CA TYR A 139 10.04 12.75 -11.98
C TYR A 139 10.22 12.76 -10.47
N ALA A 140 9.56 13.69 -9.83
CA ALA A 140 9.50 13.82 -8.38
C ALA A 140 8.24 14.56 -7.94
N GLY A 141 7.91 14.44 -6.66
CA GLY A 141 6.82 15.21 -6.10
C GLY A 141 6.48 14.87 -4.66
N PRO A 142 5.64 15.70 -4.01
CA PRO A 142 5.13 15.47 -2.67
C PRO A 142 4.07 14.37 -2.67
N VAL A 143 3.98 13.69 -1.54
CA VAL A 143 2.94 12.72 -1.22
C VAL A 143 2.25 13.19 0.05
N TRP A 144 0.96 13.47 -0.03
CA TRP A 144 0.09 13.64 1.12
C TRP A 144 -0.56 12.30 1.44
N GLN A 145 -0.50 11.87 2.68
CA GLN A 145 -1.06 10.59 3.12
C GLN A 145 -1.89 10.78 4.37
N THR A 146 -3.01 10.07 4.46
CA THR A 146 -3.77 9.93 5.70
C THR A 146 -3.71 8.50 6.21
N VAL A 147 -3.88 8.34 7.52
CA VAL A 147 -4.04 7.05 8.19
C VAL A 147 -5.17 7.14 9.22
N GLU A 148 -5.98 6.11 9.31
CA GLU A 148 -6.98 5.90 10.36
C GLU A 148 -7.13 4.41 10.66
N ALA A 149 -7.57 4.08 11.88
CA ALA A 149 -7.84 2.69 12.24
C ALA A 149 -8.99 2.57 13.25
N ASP A 150 -9.73 1.45 13.15
CA ASP A 150 -10.73 1.03 14.14
C ASP A 150 -10.53 -0.45 14.44
N ILE A 151 -10.12 -0.75 15.69
CA ILE A 151 -9.77 -2.10 16.10
C ILE A 151 -10.55 -2.46 17.34
N ALA A 152 -11.21 -3.62 17.30
CA ALA A 152 -11.93 -4.20 18.42
C ALA A 152 -11.44 -5.63 18.68
N LEU A 153 -10.75 -5.86 19.81
CA LEU A 153 -10.20 -7.15 20.16
C LEU A 153 -11.13 -7.89 21.14
N ARG A 154 -11.54 -9.09 20.75
CA ARG A 154 -12.54 -9.90 21.46
C ARG A 154 -12.04 -11.31 21.70
N GLY A 155 -12.54 -11.93 22.75
CA GLY A 155 -12.33 -13.34 23.04
C GLY A 155 -11.07 -13.67 23.81
N MET A 156 -10.85 -14.98 24.00
CA MET A 156 -9.79 -15.52 24.84
C MET A 156 -8.37 -15.16 24.35
N ALA A 157 -8.18 -15.00 23.03
CA ALA A 157 -6.89 -14.57 22.46
C ALA A 157 -6.41 -13.24 23.08
N TYR A 158 -7.35 -12.39 23.45
CA TYR A 158 -7.11 -11.07 24.04
C TYR A 158 -7.56 -10.99 25.51
N LYS A 159 -7.56 -12.14 26.23
CA LYS A 159 -7.90 -12.28 27.66
C LYS A 159 -9.30 -11.77 27.99
N ASN A 160 -10.22 -11.80 27.05
CA ASN A 160 -11.57 -11.25 27.17
C ASN A 160 -11.59 -9.78 27.66
N SER A 161 -10.57 -9.00 27.33
CA SER A 161 -10.44 -7.61 27.79
C SER A 161 -11.51 -6.68 27.24
N GLY A 162 -12.16 -7.07 26.12
CA GLY A 162 -13.11 -6.20 25.41
C GLY A 162 -12.46 -4.89 24.98
N TYR A 163 -11.20 -4.97 24.52
CA TYR A 163 -10.39 -3.82 24.12
C TYR A 163 -10.87 -3.19 22.82
N ASN A 164 -10.91 -1.88 22.78
CA ASN A 164 -11.11 -1.11 21.56
C ASN A 164 -10.05 -0.02 21.47
N ILE A 165 -9.59 0.24 20.27
CA ILE A 165 -8.79 1.42 19.93
C ILE A 165 -9.33 2.03 18.65
N LYS A 166 -9.63 3.33 18.70
CA LYS A 166 -9.93 4.14 17.53
C LYS A 166 -8.80 5.15 17.35
N VAL A 167 -8.19 5.11 16.18
CA VAL A 167 -7.15 6.05 15.77
C VAL A 167 -7.81 7.06 14.85
N ASP A 168 -7.79 8.32 15.27
CA ASP A 168 -8.36 9.41 14.50
C ASP A 168 -7.59 9.59 13.19
N LYS A 169 -8.30 10.02 12.15
CA LYS A 169 -7.68 10.32 10.85
C LYS A 169 -6.60 11.39 11.03
N GLU A 170 -5.39 11.04 10.65
CA GLU A 170 -4.21 11.91 10.75
C GLU A 170 -3.54 12.00 9.40
N GLU A 171 -3.01 13.17 9.08
CA GLU A 171 -2.36 13.46 7.81
C GLU A 171 -0.88 13.76 7.98
N ALA A 172 -0.08 13.25 7.05
CA ALA A 172 1.35 13.48 7.02
C ALA A 172 1.86 13.61 5.58
N TRP A 173 3.09 14.06 5.43
CA TRP A 173 3.70 14.35 4.16
C TRP A 173 4.98 13.54 3.95
N GLY A 174 5.13 13.04 2.73
CA GLY A 174 6.33 12.44 2.22
C GLY A 174 6.66 12.97 0.83
N TRP A 175 7.52 12.27 0.16
CA TRP A 175 7.90 12.58 -1.22
C TRP A 175 8.27 11.31 -1.98
N LEU A 176 8.27 11.42 -3.29
CA LEU A 176 8.84 10.41 -4.17
C LEU A 176 9.73 11.04 -5.23
N ALA A 177 10.65 10.24 -5.76
CA ALA A 177 11.42 10.57 -6.95
C ALA A 177 11.72 9.31 -7.74
N GLY A 178 11.85 9.46 -9.04
CA GLY A 178 12.13 8.32 -9.90
C GLY A 178 12.63 8.69 -11.28
N ALA A 179 12.97 7.66 -12.03
CA ALA A 179 13.39 7.76 -13.41
C ALA A 179 12.76 6.64 -14.22
N ALA A 180 12.40 6.95 -15.44
CA ALA A 180 11.91 5.98 -16.40
C ALA A 180 12.68 6.05 -17.71
N TYR A 181 12.95 4.89 -18.28
CA TYR A 181 13.48 4.72 -19.62
C TYR A 181 12.43 4.04 -20.50
N GLN A 182 12.22 4.57 -21.69
CA GLN A 182 11.22 4.03 -22.61
C GLN A 182 11.76 3.94 -24.04
N ILE A 183 11.28 2.93 -24.74
CA ILE A 183 11.46 2.76 -26.19
C ILE A 183 10.05 2.62 -26.79
N PRO A 184 9.47 3.73 -27.29
CA PRO A 184 8.07 3.74 -27.76
C PRO A 184 7.78 2.72 -28.87
N GLU A 185 8.76 2.46 -29.75
CA GLU A 185 8.63 1.60 -30.92
C GLU A 185 8.30 0.13 -30.58
N ILE A 186 8.68 -0.31 -29.37
CA ILE A 186 8.39 -1.66 -28.86
C ILE A 186 7.56 -1.63 -27.59
N ALA A 187 6.97 -0.47 -27.27
CA ALA A 187 6.20 -0.22 -26.04
C ALA A 187 6.96 -0.58 -24.75
N LEU A 188 8.31 -0.54 -24.79
CA LEU A 188 9.14 -0.77 -23.60
C LEU A 188 9.08 0.45 -22.68
N LYS A 189 8.81 0.21 -21.41
CA LYS A 189 8.98 1.17 -20.30
C LYS A 189 9.58 0.43 -19.12
N ALA A 190 10.61 1.00 -18.55
CA ALA A 190 11.22 0.54 -17.29
C ALA A 190 11.35 1.75 -16.37
N ALA A 191 10.78 1.68 -15.18
CA ALA A 191 10.84 2.77 -14.23
C ALA A 191 11.32 2.26 -12.85
N ILE A 192 12.04 3.11 -12.16
CA ILE A 192 12.40 2.94 -10.76
C ILE A 192 11.91 4.17 -9.99
N THR A 193 11.16 3.93 -8.92
CA THR A 193 10.59 4.97 -8.06
C THR A 193 10.97 4.70 -6.62
N TYR A 194 11.63 5.65 -5.99
CA TYR A 194 11.82 5.67 -4.54
C TYR A 194 10.71 6.49 -3.88
N ARG A 195 10.19 6.03 -2.77
CA ARG A 195 9.24 6.72 -1.89
C ARG A 195 9.84 6.84 -0.50
N SER A 196 9.78 8.03 0.08
CA SER A 196 10.20 8.24 1.47
C SER A 196 9.29 7.52 2.44
N GLU A 197 9.78 7.21 3.62
CA GLU A 197 8.92 6.91 4.76
C GLU A 197 8.04 8.12 5.12
N ILE A 198 6.88 7.85 5.74
CA ILE A 198 5.97 8.88 6.24
C ILE A 198 5.61 8.52 7.68
N GLU A 199 5.93 9.42 8.61
CA GLU A 199 5.61 9.28 10.02
C GLU A 199 4.28 9.96 10.34
N HIS A 200 3.39 9.21 11.00
CA HIS A 200 2.10 9.66 11.49
C HIS A 200 2.08 9.67 13.01
N ASN A 201 1.57 10.74 13.61
CA ASN A 201 1.42 10.90 15.05
C ASN A 201 -0.06 11.08 15.39
N ALA A 202 -0.82 10.01 15.25
CA ALA A 202 -2.26 10.01 15.36
C ALA A 202 -2.74 9.97 16.83
N THR A 203 -3.88 10.59 17.11
CA THR A 203 -4.56 10.46 18.40
C THR A 203 -5.27 9.13 18.50
N ALA A 204 -5.01 8.38 19.56
CA ALA A 204 -5.64 7.11 19.84
C ALA A 204 -6.60 7.22 21.04
N HIS A 205 -7.81 6.69 20.88
CA HIS A 205 -8.84 6.58 21.89
C HIS A 205 -9.03 5.12 22.26
N GLU A 206 -8.60 4.76 23.45
CA GLU A 206 -8.61 3.38 23.91
C GLU A 206 -9.70 3.15 24.96
N SER A 207 -10.25 1.94 25.02
CA SER A 207 -11.17 1.52 26.06
C SER A 207 -11.12 0.01 26.27
N PHE A 208 -11.54 -0.43 27.45
CA PHE A 208 -11.67 -1.83 27.87
C PHE A 208 -13.10 -2.13 28.31
N GLY A 209 -13.38 -3.43 28.55
CA GLY A 209 -14.69 -3.88 29.01
C GLY A 209 -15.80 -3.52 28.03
N LEU A 210 -15.56 -3.67 26.72
CA LEU A 210 -16.50 -3.32 25.65
C LEU A 210 -16.89 -1.82 25.65
N GLY A 211 -15.95 -0.95 26.01
CA GLY A 211 -16.14 0.50 26.02
C GLY A 211 -16.57 1.10 27.37
N LEU A 212 -16.75 0.28 28.38
CA LEU A 212 -17.17 0.76 29.73
C LEU A 212 -16.04 1.51 30.43
N LEU A 213 -14.80 1.12 30.23
CA LEU A 213 -13.62 1.72 30.85
C LEU A 213 -12.82 2.47 29.78
N LYS A 214 -12.94 3.78 29.74
CA LYS A 214 -12.16 4.65 28.87
C LYS A 214 -10.84 5.01 29.55
N VAL A 215 -9.76 5.01 28.78
CA VAL A 215 -8.45 5.52 29.23
C VAL A 215 -8.20 6.90 28.61
N PRO A 216 -7.31 7.72 29.19
CA PRO A 216 -6.91 8.97 28.56
C PRO A 216 -6.38 8.74 27.15
N THR A 217 -6.62 9.69 26.28
CA THR A 217 -6.10 9.67 24.90
C THR A 217 -4.57 9.58 24.91
N SER A 218 -4.04 8.82 23.97
CA SER A 218 -2.61 8.66 23.74
C SER A 218 -2.24 9.08 22.33
N THR A 219 -0.96 9.31 22.09
CA THR A 219 -0.43 9.49 20.74
C THR A 219 0.11 8.15 20.24
N LEU A 220 -0.39 7.69 19.12
CA LEU A 220 0.12 6.52 18.41
C LEU A 220 1.02 6.98 17.28
N GLN A 221 2.29 6.57 17.31
CA GLN A 221 3.20 6.76 16.19
C GLN A 221 3.11 5.56 15.26
N ALA A 222 2.80 5.81 14.01
CA ALA A 222 2.79 4.82 12.93
C ALA A 222 3.65 5.33 11.78
N THR A 223 4.45 4.45 11.19
CA THR A 223 5.32 4.82 10.07
C THR A 223 5.00 3.94 8.87
N THR A 224 4.61 4.56 7.76
CA THR A 224 4.58 3.85 6.48
C THR A 224 6.01 3.79 5.94
N PRO A 225 6.53 2.60 5.59
CA PRO A 225 7.94 2.44 5.29
C PRO A 225 8.32 3.09 3.95
N GLN A 226 9.59 3.47 3.85
CA GLN A 226 10.17 3.78 2.55
C GLN A 226 10.09 2.58 1.62
N SER A 227 10.06 2.82 0.33
CA SER A 227 10.00 1.74 -0.66
C SER A 227 10.67 2.09 -1.98
N VAL A 228 11.05 1.05 -2.71
CA VAL A 228 11.51 1.14 -4.10
C VAL A 228 10.58 0.31 -4.96
N ASN A 229 9.96 0.94 -5.96
CA ASN A 229 9.15 0.27 -6.96
C ASN A 229 9.94 0.15 -8.26
N ILE A 230 9.84 -1.00 -8.90
CA ILE A 230 10.32 -1.23 -10.27
C ILE A 230 9.09 -1.58 -11.10
N ASP A 231 8.78 -0.73 -12.06
CA ASP A 231 7.71 -0.93 -13.03
C ASP A 231 8.29 -1.29 -14.38
N LEU A 232 7.83 -2.38 -14.96
CA LEU A 232 8.26 -2.86 -16.27
C LEU A 232 7.05 -3.05 -17.18
N GLN A 233 7.18 -2.64 -18.43
CA GLN A 233 6.22 -2.89 -19.50
C GLN A 233 6.97 -3.15 -20.79
N THR A 234 6.49 -4.07 -21.62
CA THR A 234 7.02 -4.28 -22.99
C THR A 234 5.97 -4.90 -23.91
N GLY A 235 6.03 -4.57 -25.19
CA GLY A 235 5.29 -5.27 -26.21
C GLY A 235 5.94 -6.65 -26.48
N ILE A 236 5.15 -7.73 -26.37
CA ILE A 236 5.63 -9.10 -26.59
C ILE A 236 5.08 -9.71 -27.87
N ALA A 237 3.99 -9.17 -28.38
CA ALA A 237 3.39 -9.54 -29.68
C ALA A 237 2.50 -8.39 -30.17
N LYS A 238 2.00 -8.50 -31.43
CA LYS A 238 1.03 -7.53 -31.95
C LYS A 238 -0.19 -7.47 -31.04
N ASN A 239 -0.51 -6.26 -30.58
CA ASN A 239 -1.62 -5.99 -29.66
C ASN A 239 -1.50 -6.66 -28.29
N THR A 240 -0.30 -7.06 -27.84
CA THR A 240 -0.09 -7.71 -26.54
C THR A 240 1.03 -7.01 -25.79
N LEU A 241 0.71 -6.54 -24.57
CA LEU A 241 1.66 -5.96 -23.63
C LEU A 241 1.86 -6.93 -22.44
N ALA A 242 3.10 -7.09 -22.01
CA ALA A 242 3.43 -7.65 -20.71
C ALA A 242 3.85 -6.52 -19.78
N PHE A 243 3.42 -6.60 -18.52
CA PHE A 243 3.82 -5.66 -17.48
C PHE A 243 4.07 -6.39 -16.18
N ALA A 244 4.94 -5.83 -15.36
CA ALA A 244 5.25 -6.31 -14.02
C ALA A 244 5.55 -5.12 -13.10
N ASN A 245 5.15 -5.25 -11.86
CA ASN A 245 5.51 -4.32 -10.79
C ASN A 245 6.16 -5.13 -9.67
N ILE A 246 7.30 -4.66 -9.19
CA ILE A 246 8.01 -5.24 -8.05
C ILE A 246 8.23 -4.11 -7.06
N ARG A 247 7.83 -4.34 -5.81
CA ARG A 247 8.02 -3.39 -4.73
C ARG A 247 8.82 -4.03 -3.59
N TRP A 248 9.73 -3.27 -3.09
CA TRP A 248 10.55 -3.62 -1.94
C TRP A 248 10.64 -2.45 -0.96
#